data_68af0a4884e7cdf4c871f861b8b044f6
#
_entry.id   68af0a4884e7cdf4c871f861b8b044f6
#
_cell.length_a   1.000
_cell.length_b   1.000
_cell.length_c   1.000
_cell.angle_alpha   90.00
_cell.angle_beta   90.00
_cell.angle_gamma   90.00
#
_symmetry.space_group_name_H-M   'P 1'
#
loop_
_entity.id
_entity.type
_entity.pdbx_description
1 polymer ?
#
loop_
_entity_poly.entity_id
_entity_poly.type
_entity_poly.pdbx_seq_one_letter_code
_entity_poly.pdbx_strand_id
1 'polypeptide(L)'
;YGISFTKSESIAGSIKSQLNFDTNCLQFDFSEKTNFLLGIIVDDLDTCSIQNQDTIYYDLTVNLPDNSDPIITASKPITDSVNSRPNFSIIEIETNLTGSYSLDIFADDADNDTLTLVAEPIDFNLPDINSTFIANSPLLGHVEGKFLINFECIDFPYDGTNQYKINFITEDVDFCQ
;
A
#
# COMPACT_ATOMS: atom_id res chain seq x y z
N TYR A 1 21.31 8.17 -2.94
CA TYR A 1 21.26 7.77 -1.55
C TYR A 1 20.95 8.99 -0.70
N GLY A 2 19.95 8.93 0.19
CA GLY A 2 19.51 10.01 1.06
C GLY A 2 20.51 10.39 2.17
N ILE A 3 21.79 10.19 1.95
CA ILE A 3 22.84 10.52 2.92
C ILE A 3 23.58 11.75 2.44
N SER A 4 23.62 12.78 3.27
CA SER A 4 24.43 13.97 3.04
C SER A 4 25.31 14.27 4.24
N PHE A 5 26.51 14.72 3.97
CA PHE A 5 27.50 15.09 4.96
C PHE A 5 27.93 16.54 4.72
N THR A 6 27.68 17.39 5.69
CA THR A 6 28.02 18.82 5.60
C THR A 6 28.99 19.21 6.70
N LYS A 7 30.10 19.82 6.31
CA LYS A 7 31.04 20.44 7.23
C LYS A 7 30.49 21.80 7.66
N SER A 8 30.24 21.98 8.96
CA SER A 8 29.67 23.22 9.48
C SER A 8 30.71 24.22 9.96
N GLU A 9 31.78 23.75 10.62
CA GLU A 9 32.83 24.60 11.15
C GLU A 9 34.18 23.90 11.08
N SER A 10 35.25 24.67 10.89
CA SER A 10 36.63 24.21 10.97
C SER A 10 37.46 25.31 11.58
N ILE A 11 37.96 25.07 12.79
CA ILE A 11 38.92 25.92 13.49
C ILE A 11 40.16 25.08 13.84
N ALA A 12 41.26 25.74 14.15
CA ALA A 12 42.49 25.02 14.48
C ALA A 12 42.24 24.01 15.62
N GLY A 13 42.51 22.73 15.36
CA GLY A 13 42.36 21.63 16.31
C GLY A 13 40.93 21.11 16.49
N SER A 14 39.94 21.62 15.76
CA SER A 14 38.57 21.14 15.86
C SER A 14 37.82 21.25 14.54
N ILE A 15 37.05 20.21 14.24
CA ILE A 15 36.14 20.18 13.10
C ILE A 15 34.75 19.75 13.56
N LYS A 16 33.71 20.41 13.06
CA LYS A 16 32.32 20.07 13.32
C LYS A 16 31.60 19.75 11.99
N SER A 17 30.91 18.67 11.97
CA SER A 17 30.19 18.21 10.78
C SER A 17 28.83 17.65 11.17
N GLN A 18 27.91 17.66 10.23
CA GLN A 18 26.59 17.09 10.38
C GLN A 18 26.38 16.03 9.30
N LEU A 19 25.98 14.86 9.74
CA LEU A 19 25.47 13.79 8.90
C LEU A 19 23.95 13.87 8.90
N ASN A 20 23.35 13.95 7.72
CA ASN A 20 21.90 13.83 7.55
C ASN A 20 21.63 12.52 6.80
N PHE A 21 20.72 11.75 7.35
CA PHE A 21 20.22 10.52 6.75
C PHE A 21 18.74 10.71 6.46
N ASP A 22 18.37 10.69 5.17
CA ASP A 22 16.98 10.80 4.73
C ASP A 22 16.41 9.39 4.60
N THR A 23 15.38 9.10 5.39
CA THR A 23 14.66 7.82 5.38
C THR A 23 13.43 7.83 4.47
N ASN A 24 13.37 8.76 3.52
CA ASN A 24 12.27 8.81 2.56
C ASN A 24 12.31 7.59 1.64
N CYS A 25 11.38 6.69 1.79
CA CYS A 25 11.25 5.44 1.06
C CYS A 25 11.04 5.63 -0.45
N LEU A 26 10.54 6.78 -0.89
CA LEU A 26 10.44 7.12 -2.32
C LEU A 26 11.82 7.25 -3.01
N GLN A 27 12.88 7.44 -2.24
CA GLN A 27 14.23 7.60 -2.75
C GLN A 27 15.12 6.39 -2.55
N PHE A 28 14.77 5.51 -1.61
CA PHE A 28 15.54 4.33 -1.28
C PHE A 28 14.62 3.21 -0.80
N ASP A 29 14.76 2.05 -1.43
CA ASP A 29 14.05 0.84 -1.02
C ASP A 29 14.75 0.21 0.19
N PHE A 30 14.17 0.41 1.37
CA PHE A 30 14.66 -0.17 2.60
C PHE A 30 14.29 -1.64 2.78
N SER A 31 13.39 -2.20 1.97
CA SER A 31 13.07 -3.64 2.01
C SER A 31 14.28 -4.51 1.66
N GLU A 32 15.15 -4.01 0.76
CA GLU A 32 16.36 -4.72 0.37
C GLU A 32 17.50 -4.59 1.38
N LYS A 33 17.56 -3.46 2.12
CA LYS A 33 18.66 -3.20 3.04
C LYS A 33 18.28 -2.22 4.15
N THR A 34 18.31 -2.68 5.36
CA THR A 34 18.01 -1.91 6.58
C THR A 34 19.24 -1.52 7.41
N ASN A 35 20.39 -2.14 7.18
CA ASN A 35 21.60 -1.93 7.98
C ASN A 35 22.71 -1.25 7.18
N PHE A 36 23.26 -0.19 7.70
CA PHE A 36 24.29 0.61 7.05
C PHE A 36 25.46 0.85 8.00
N LEU A 37 26.67 0.51 7.54
CA LEU A 37 27.89 0.86 8.24
C LEU A 37 28.46 2.14 7.61
N LEU A 38 28.55 3.19 8.38
CA LEU A 38 29.13 4.48 7.99
C LEU A 38 30.46 4.68 8.64
N GLY A 39 31.50 4.90 7.84
CA GLY A 39 32.83 5.32 8.31
C GLY A 39 33.01 6.82 8.09
N ILE A 40 33.27 7.56 9.13
CA ILE A 40 33.63 8.98 9.07
C ILE A 40 35.13 9.09 9.32
N ILE A 41 35.84 9.63 8.35
CA ILE A 41 37.29 9.77 8.38
C ILE A 41 37.63 11.23 8.66
N VAL A 42 38.47 11.46 9.65
CA VAL A 42 39.09 12.76 9.94
C VAL A 42 40.55 12.67 9.58
N ASP A 43 40.97 13.55 8.72
CA ASP A 43 42.37 13.65 8.28
C ASP A 43 42.92 15.01 8.71
N ASP A 44 44.07 15.00 9.34
CA ASP A 44 44.80 16.22 9.60
C ASP A 44 45.69 16.55 8.38
N LEU A 45 45.40 17.68 7.78
CA LEU A 45 46.14 18.16 6.61
C LEU A 45 47.43 18.83 7.02
N ASP A 46 48.33 18.12 7.77
CA ASP A 46 49.61 18.67 8.16
C ASP A 46 50.52 18.75 6.93
N THR A 47 51.06 19.96 6.69
CA THR A 47 51.98 20.24 5.60
C THR A 47 53.38 19.69 5.85
N CYS A 48 53.69 19.18 7.03
CA CYS A 48 55.00 18.64 7.40
C CYS A 48 55.17 17.15 7.17
N SER A 49 54.31 16.52 6.37
CA SER A 49 54.41 15.13 5.87
C SER A 49 54.10 14.01 6.89
N ILE A 50 53.56 14.33 8.04
CA ILE A 50 53.00 13.31 8.96
C ILE A 50 51.48 13.46 8.97
N GLN A 51 50.81 12.83 8.00
CA GLN A 51 49.35 12.78 8.03
C GLN A 51 48.90 11.73 9.02
N ASN A 52 48.07 12.17 9.96
CA ASN A 52 47.35 11.28 10.87
C ASN A 52 45.89 11.25 10.46
N GLN A 53 45.36 10.05 10.37
CA GLN A 53 43.96 9.81 10.02
C GLN A 53 43.32 9.03 11.15
N ASP A 54 42.13 9.43 11.53
CA ASP A 54 41.31 8.68 12.45
C ASP A 54 39.92 8.39 11.81
N THR A 55 39.34 7.27 12.16
CA THR A 55 38.06 6.80 11.58
C THR A 55 37.12 6.36 12.69
N ILE A 56 35.94 6.91 12.68
CA ILE A 56 34.85 6.46 13.55
C ILE A 56 33.78 5.76 12.70
N TYR A 57 33.26 4.65 13.20
CA TYR A 57 32.21 3.86 12.54
C TYR A 57 30.89 3.98 13.29
N TYR A 58 29.81 4.09 12.54
CA TYR A 58 28.44 4.05 13.02
C TYR A 58 27.68 2.95 12.32
N ASP A 59 27.03 2.09 13.09
CA ASP A 59 26.01 1.18 12.61
C ASP A 59 24.66 1.88 12.68
N LEU A 60 24.02 2.05 11.53
CA LEU A 60 22.67 2.58 11.42
C LEU A 60 21.73 1.44 11.03
N THR A 61 20.67 1.30 11.78
CA THR A 61 19.56 0.38 11.46
C THR A 61 18.32 1.20 11.20
N VAL A 62 17.69 0.99 10.05
CA VAL A 62 16.36 1.52 9.75
C VAL A 62 15.36 0.46 10.13
N ASN A 63 14.51 0.76 11.10
CA ASN A 63 13.40 -0.11 11.45
C ASN A 63 12.23 0.28 10.55
N LEU A 64 11.78 -0.65 9.72
CA LEU A 64 10.57 -0.47 8.95
C LEU A 64 9.36 -0.48 9.90
N PRO A 65 8.30 0.28 9.61
CA PRO A 65 7.03 0.14 10.31
C PRO A 65 6.49 -1.28 10.12
N ASP A 66 5.72 -1.75 11.08
CA ASP A 66 4.92 -2.97 10.89
C ASP A 66 3.83 -2.61 9.88
N ASN A 67 3.58 -3.49 8.92
CA ASN A 67 2.50 -3.36 7.95
C ASN A 67 1.45 -4.44 8.21
N SER A 68 0.20 -4.05 8.26
CA SER A 68 -0.95 -4.93 8.49
C SER A 68 -1.77 -5.04 7.21
N ASP A 69 -2.20 -6.24 6.86
CA ASP A 69 -3.07 -6.43 5.70
C ASP A 69 -4.37 -5.63 5.83
N PRO A 70 -4.82 -4.92 4.79
CA PRO A 70 -6.07 -4.19 4.80
C PRO A 70 -7.29 -5.13 4.91
N ILE A 71 -8.34 -4.68 5.57
CA ILE A 71 -9.55 -5.45 5.82
C ILE A 71 -10.69 -4.95 4.95
N ILE A 72 -11.28 -5.83 4.14
CA ILE A 72 -12.45 -5.54 3.32
C ILE A 72 -13.75 -5.89 4.08
N THR A 73 -14.71 -4.97 4.03
CA THR A 73 -16.06 -5.16 4.55
C THR A 73 -17.11 -4.71 3.52
N ALA A 74 -18.35 -5.13 3.69
CA ALA A 74 -19.44 -4.74 2.81
C ALA A 74 -20.68 -4.30 3.62
N SER A 75 -21.50 -3.44 3.02
CA SER A 75 -22.68 -2.85 3.66
C SER A 75 -23.81 -3.85 3.97
N LYS A 76 -23.76 -5.03 3.38
CA LYS A 76 -24.72 -6.12 3.64
C LYS A 76 -24.02 -7.30 4.28
N PRO A 77 -24.70 -7.97 5.23
CA PRO A 77 -24.08 -9.10 5.91
C PRO A 77 -23.73 -10.19 4.90
N ILE A 78 -22.53 -10.60 5.00
CA ILE A 78 -21.94 -11.69 4.25
C ILE A 78 -22.47 -12.97 4.92
N THR A 79 -23.40 -13.64 4.27
CA THR A 79 -23.83 -14.95 4.73
C THR A 79 -22.96 -16.01 4.08
N ASP A 80 -21.79 -16.29 4.67
CA ASP A 80 -21.07 -17.51 4.35
C ASP A 80 -21.59 -18.63 5.24
N SER A 81 -22.27 -19.58 4.61
CA SER A 81 -22.76 -20.77 5.33
C SER A 81 -22.00 -22.06 4.99
N VAL A 82 -21.08 -22.09 4.05
CA VAL A 82 -20.70 -23.39 3.49
C VAL A 82 -19.20 -23.71 3.50
N ASN A 83 -18.30 -22.77 3.49
CA ASN A 83 -16.86 -23.11 3.40
C ASN A 83 -15.96 -22.10 4.09
N SER A 84 -15.90 -21.98 5.35
CA SER A 84 -14.81 -21.41 6.20
C SER A 84 -13.59 -20.81 5.46
N ARG A 85 -13.79 -20.17 4.32
CA ARG A 85 -12.75 -19.43 3.63
C ARG A 85 -12.79 -18.01 4.17
N PRO A 86 -11.74 -17.55 4.84
CA PRO A 86 -11.65 -16.15 5.18
C PRO A 86 -11.79 -15.35 3.88
N ASN A 87 -12.56 -14.27 3.91
CA ASN A 87 -12.74 -13.32 2.81
C ASN A 87 -13.57 -13.82 1.59
N PHE A 88 -14.40 -14.84 1.73
CA PHE A 88 -15.33 -15.25 0.69
C PHE A 88 -16.80 -15.04 1.11
N SER A 89 -17.57 -14.40 0.26
CA SER A 89 -18.98 -14.10 0.50
C SER A 89 -19.83 -14.45 -0.67
N ILE A 90 -20.99 -15.07 -0.42
CA ILE A 90 -22.02 -15.29 -1.40
C ILE A 90 -23.16 -14.32 -1.11
N ILE A 91 -23.50 -13.49 -2.08
CA ILE A 91 -24.68 -12.64 -2.04
C ILE A 91 -25.70 -13.26 -2.96
N GLU A 92 -26.78 -13.77 -2.40
CA GLU A 92 -27.93 -14.26 -3.17
C GLU A 92 -28.91 -13.10 -3.38
N ILE A 93 -29.19 -12.80 -4.64
CA ILE A 93 -30.13 -11.76 -5.02
C ILE A 93 -31.31 -12.44 -5.69
N GLU A 94 -32.43 -12.47 -4.99
CA GLU A 94 -33.71 -12.81 -5.62
C GLU A 94 -34.28 -11.58 -6.32
N THR A 95 -34.25 -11.60 -7.64
CA THR A 95 -34.80 -10.50 -8.43
C THR A 95 -36.11 -10.92 -9.11
N ASN A 96 -37.13 -10.07 -9.02
CA ASN A 96 -38.37 -10.19 -9.76
C ASN A 96 -38.26 -9.60 -11.17
N LEU A 97 -37.07 -9.67 -11.80
CA LEU A 97 -36.79 -9.25 -13.17
C LEU A 97 -36.82 -7.72 -13.41
N THR A 98 -36.96 -6.92 -12.38
CA THR A 98 -36.92 -5.46 -12.50
C THR A 98 -36.29 -4.86 -11.26
N GLY A 99 -35.35 -3.95 -11.45
CA GLY A 99 -34.73 -3.18 -10.36
C GLY A 99 -33.22 -3.17 -10.41
N SER A 100 -32.64 -2.44 -9.50
CA SER A 100 -31.20 -2.35 -9.31
C SER A 100 -30.81 -2.83 -7.91
N TYR A 101 -29.63 -3.40 -7.81
CA TYR A 101 -29.01 -3.76 -6.56
C TYR A 101 -27.71 -2.97 -6.40
N SER A 102 -27.46 -2.50 -5.19
CA SER A 102 -26.21 -1.83 -4.85
C SER A 102 -25.56 -2.45 -3.62
N LEU A 103 -24.25 -2.52 -3.66
CA LEU A 103 -23.41 -2.96 -2.57
C LEU A 103 -22.31 -1.94 -2.36
N ASP A 104 -22.21 -1.41 -1.15
CA ASP A 104 -21.09 -0.56 -0.76
C ASP A 104 -20.00 -1.45 -0.16
N ILE A 105 -18.78 -1.28 -0.62
CA ILE A 105 -17.58 -2.00 -0.22
C ILE A 105 -16.66 -1.00 0.47
N PHE A 106 -16.10 -1.40 1.59
CA PHE A 106 -15.16 -0.59 2.37
C PHE A 106 -13.88 -1.37 2.57
N ALA A 107 -12.77 -0.70 2.52
CA ALA A 107 -11.51 -1.26 2.97
C ALA A 107 -10.87 -0.29 3.97
N ASP A 108 -10.40 -0.84 5.07
CA ASP A 108 -9.75 -0.13 6.16
C ASP A 108 -8.37 -0.71 6.40
N ASP A 109 -7.41 0.15 6.66
CA ASP A 109 -6.06 -0.19 7.02
C ASP A 109 -5.67 0.39 8.38
N ALA A 110 -5.07 -0.45 9.23
CA ALA A 110 -4.74 -0.07 10.60
C ALA A 110 -3.52 0.87 10.69
N ASP A 111 -2.64 0.80 9.71
CA ASP A 111 -1.40 1.56 9.66
C ASP A 111 -1.57 2.88 8.90
N ASN A 112 -2.78 3.13 8.37
CA ASN A 112 -3.14 4.29 7.56
C ASN A 112 -2.36 4.40 6.25
N ASP A 113 -2.05 3.29 5.63
CA ASP A 113 -1.44 3.28 4.31
C ASP A 113 -2.42 3.69 3.21
N THR A 114 -1.90 4.06 2.07
CA THR A 114 -2.75 4.46 0.95
C THR A 114 -3.40 3.25 0.33
N LEU A 115 -4.73 3.16 0.41
CA LEU A 115 -5.49 2.05 -0.13
C LEU A 115 -6.00 2.31 -1.53
N THR A 116 -5.97 1.26 -2.35
CA THR A 116 -6.71 1.15 -3.62
C THR A 116 -7.77 0.07 -3.49
N LEU A 117 -8.87 0.18 -4.24
CA LEU A 117 -9.94 -0.80 -4.25
C LEU A 117 -10.42 -1.03 -5.69
N VAL A 118 -10.39 -2.28 -6.13
CA VAL A 118 -10.79 -2.67 -7.47
C VAL A 118 -11.78 -3.83 -7.44
N ALA A 119 -12.58 -3.96 -8.50
CA ALA A 119 -13.44 -5.12 -8.72
C ALA A 119 -12.94 -5.90 -9.93
N GLU A 120 -12.63 -7.17 -9.74
CA GLU A 120 -12.19 -8.09 -10.78
C GLU A 120 -13.26 -9.16 -11.00
N PRO A 121 -14.04 -9.08 -12.09
CA PRO A 121 -14.95 -10.14 -12.48
C PRO A 121 -14.19 -11.35 -13.01
N ILE A 122 -14.68 -12.55 -12.74
CA ILE A 122 -14.09 -13.82 -13.18
C ILE A 122 -14.89 -14.35 -14.38
N ASP A 123 -14.22 -14.51 -15.51
CA ASP A 123 -14.76 -15.06 -16.77
C ASP A 123 -15.80 -14.17 -17.48
N PHE A 124 -15.95 -12.89 -17.11
CA PHE A 124 -16.83 -11.94 -17.78
C PHE A 124 -16.33 -10.50 -17.56
N ASN A 125 -16.97 -9.49 -18.16
CA ASN A 125 -16.74 -8.08 -17.85
C ASN A 125 -17.97 -7.50 -17.15
N LEU A 126 -17.78 -6.52 -16.24
CA LEU A 126 -18.89 -5.89 -15.51
C LEU A 126 -20.01 -5.37 -16.44
N PRO A 127 -19.71 -4.70 -17.57
CA PRO A 127 -20.75 -4.25 -18.49
C PRO A 127 -21.55 -5.38 -19.13
N ASP A 128 -20.98 -6.60 -19.26
CA ASP A 128 -21.67 -7.74 -19.87
C ASP A 128 -22.92 -8.17 -19.07
N ILE A 129 -22.95 -7.86 -17.79
CA ILE A 129 -24.08 -8.12 -16.89
C ILE A 129 -24.73 -6.82 -16.39
N ASN A 130 -24.62 -5.75 -17.15
CA ASN A 130 -25.15 -4.42 -16.80
C ASN A 130 -24.80 -3.98 -15.39
N SER A 131 -23.53 -4.15 -15.03
CA SER A 131 -22.97 -3.76 -13.73
C SER A 131 -21.82 -2.79 -13.86
N THR A 132 -21.58 -2.05 -12.80
CA THR A 132 -20.49 -1.09 -12.68
C THR A 132 -19.90 -1.12 -11.27
N PHE A 133 -18.62 -0.82 -11.18
CA PHE A 133 -17.96 -0.58 -9.91
C PHE A 133 -17.24 0.76 -9.96
N ILE A 134 -17.44 1.57 -8.95
CA ILE A 134 -16.79 2.87 -8.80
C ILE A 134 -16.21 2.94 -7.40
N ALA A 135 -14.89 3.04 -7.31
CA ALA A 135 -14.20 3.32 -6.07
C ALA A 135 -13.85 4.80 -5.97
N ASN A 136 -13.78 5.30 -4.76
CA ASN A 136 -13.21 6.62 -4.49
C ASN A 136 -11.71 6.61 -4.86
N SER A 137 -11.14 7.80 -4.99
CA SER A 137 -9.69 7.93 -5.14
C SER A 137 -8.98 7.32 -3.94
N PRO A 138 -7.75 6.81 -4.14
CA PRO A 138 -6.95 6.30 -3.03
C PRO A 138 -6.90 7.29 -1.86
N LEU A 139 -7.15 6.79 -0.66
CA LEU A 139 -7.16 7.55 0.59
C LEU A 139 -6.29 6.84 1.62
N LEU A 140 -5.82 7.62 2.58
CA LEU A 140 -5.05 7.08 3.70
C LEU A 140 -5.98 6.31 4.65
N GLY A 141 -5.65 5.06 4.91
CA GLY A 141 -6.29 4.20 5.90
C GLY A 141 -7.71 3.77 5.59
N HIS A 142 -8.35 4.31 4.53
CA HIS A 142 -9.74 3.99 4.22
C HIS A 142 -10.05 4.24 2.75
N VAL A 143 -10.77 3.32 2.11
CA VAL A 143 -11.31 3.50 0.77
C VAL A 143 -12.71 2.91 0.65
N GLU A 144 -13.57 3.57 -0.11
CA GLU A 144 -14.94 3.14 -0.36
C GLU A 144 -15.15 2.88 -1.85
N GLY A 145 -15.92 1.85 -2.15
CA GLY A 145 -16.35 1.53 -3.51
C GLY A 145 -17.83 1.16 -3.54
N LYS A 146 -18.46 1.41 -4.67
CA LYS A 146 -19.86 1.08 -4.91
C LYS A 146 -20.01 0.17 -6.11
N PHE A 147 -20.52 -1.03 -5.88
CA PHE A 147 -20.95 -1.93 -6.93
C PHE A 147 -22.45 -1.73 -7.19
N LEU A 148 -22.81 -1.61 -8.46
CA LEU A 148 -24.18 -1.47 -8.94
C LEU A 148 -24.44 -2.52 -10.01
N ILE A 149 -25.58 -3.17 -9.94
CA ILE A 149 -26.07 -4.06 -11.00
C ILE A 149 -27.55 -3.76 -11.29
N ASN A 150 -27.90 -3.70 -12.57
CA ASN A 150 -29.26 -3.47 -13.02
C ASN A 150 -29.81 -4.73 -13.66
N PHE A 151 -30.96 -5.21 -13.16
CA PHE A 151 -31.63 -6.44 -13.62
C PHE A 151 -32.80 -6.17 -14.56
N GLU A 152 -32.84 -5.03 -15.25
CA GLU A 152 -33.87 -4.84 -16.27
C GLU A 152 -33.76 -5.86 -17.39
N CYS A 153 -34.87 -6.52 -17.75
CA CYS A 153 -34.90 -7.60 -18.73
C CYS A 153 -34.34 -7.22 -20.11
N ILE A 154 -34.32 -5.91 -20.42
CA ILE A 154 -33.83 -5.42 -21.73
C ILE A 154 -32.29 -5.42 -21.74
N ASP A 155 -31.66 -5.22 -20.58
CA ASP A 155 -30.22 -4.94 -20.49
C ASP A 155 -29.44 -6.07 -19.84
N PHE A 156 -30.11 -7.00 -19.14
CA PHE A 156 -29.44 -8.10 -18.46
C PHE A 156 -29.41 -9.35 -19.35
N PRO A 157 -28.25 -9.93 -19.65
CA PRO A 157 -28.12 -11.09 -20.51
C PRO A 157 -28.52 -12.39 -19.75
N TYR A 158 -29.74 -12.78 -19.84
CA TYR A 158 -30.20 -14.07 -19.30
C TYR A 158 -29.76 -15.23 -20.22
N ASP A 159 -28.50 -15.59 -20.13
CA ASP A 159 -27.88 -16.66 -20.93
C ASP A 159 -28.00 -18.07 -20.31
N GLY A 160 -28.68 -18.17 -19.18
CA GLY A 160 -28.80 -19.39 -18.39
C GLY A 160 -27.74 -19.49 -17.27
N THR A 161 -26.79 -18.56 -17.21
CA THR A 161 -25.88 -18.41 -16.09
C THR A 161 -26.58 -17.66 -14.98
N ASN A 162 -26.58 -18.20 -13.79
CA ASN A 162 -27.21 -17.58 -12.60
C ASN A 162 -26.24 -17.32 -11.48
N GLN A 163 -24.96 -17.47 -11.72
CA GLN A 163 -23.90 -17.18 -10.74
C GLN A 163 -22.77 -16.41 -11.42
N TYR A 164 -22.47 -15.26 -10.86
CA TYR A 164 -21.36 -14.42 -11.29
C TYR A 164 -20.42 -14.22 -10.12
N LYS A 165 -19.12 -14.33 -10.36
CA LYS A 165 -18.08 -14.18 -9.34
C LYS A 165 -17.32 -12.89 -9.57
N ILE A 166 -17.23 -12.08 -8.55
CA ILE A 166 -16.47 -10.83 -8.56
C ILE A 166 -15.57 -10.83 -7.33
N ASN A 167 -14.28 -10.63 -7.55
CA ASN A 167 -13.34 -10.37 -6.48
C ASN A 167 -13.29 -8.85 -6.23
N PHE A 168 -13.44 -8.44 -4.99
CA PHE A 168 -13.08 -7.09 -4.57
C PHE A 168 -11.71 -7.20 -3.91
N ILE A 169 -10.76 -6.46 -4.47
CA ILE A 169 -9.36 -6.52 -4.06
C ILE A 169 -8.97 -5.15 -3.56
N THR A 170 -8.38 -5.11 -2.38
CA THR A 170 -7.71 -3.92 -1.87
C THR A 170 -6.22 -4.20 -1.80
N GLU A 171 -5.46 -3.19 -2.16
CA GLU A 171 -4.01 -3.19 -2.05
C GLU A 171 -3.61 -1.94 -1.27
N ASP A 172 -2.77 -2.11 -0.30
CA ASP A 172 -2.05 -1.02 0.32
C ASP A 172 -0.83 -0.67 -0.54
N VAL A 173 -0.55 0.59 -0.63
CA VAL A 173 0.67 1.07 -1.27
C VAL A 173 1.60 1.52 -0.15
N ASP A 174 2.36 0.58 0.40
CA ASP A 174 3.47 0.92 1.27
C ASP A 174 4.69 1.28 0.41
N PHE A 175 5.18 2.52 0.59
CA PHE A 175 6.37 3.00 -0.13
C PHE A 175 7.68 2.50 0.49
N CYS A 176 7.62 1.78 1.62
CA CYS A 176 8.78 1.29 2.34
C CYS A 176 9.04 -0.22 2.20
N GLN A 177 8.15 -0.95 1.53
CA GLN A 177 8.29 -2.39 1.27
C GLN A 177 8.46 -2.71 -0.21
#